data_2e9a6257eb59ea74686fa3227b7de692
#
_entry.id   2e9a6257eb59ea74686fa3227b7de692
#
_cell.length_a   1.000
_cell.length_b   1.000
_cell.length_c   1.000
_cell.angle_alpha   90.00
_cell.angle_beta   90.00
_cell.angle_gamma   90.00
#
_symmetry.space_group_name_H-M   'P 1'
#
loop_
_entity.id
_entity.type
_entity.pdbx_description
1 polymer ?
#
loop_
_entity_poly.entity_id
_entity_poly.type
_entity_poly.pdbx_seq_one_letter_code
_entity_poly.pdbx_strand_id
1 'polypeptide(L)'
;MQRTLQLGDVQVDERSLSDLCGRYRVRELSLFGSAARGEMRPDSDIDILVEFLPDSAIDLVDYAGLMLDLSRLLGRKVDLVSKNGLKPLIRTSVLAEARLMYAA
;
A
#
# COMPACT_ATOMS: atom_id res chain seq x y z
N MET A 1 2.68 -4.90 23.21
CA MET A 1 3.34 -3.65 22.81
C MET A 1 3.11 -3.43 21.32
N GLN A 2 2.53 -2.30 20.96
CA GLN A 2 2.27 -1.98 19.57
C GLN A 2 3.49 -1.35 18.93
N ARG A 3 3.79 -1.78 17.70
CA ARG A 3 4.84 -1.16 16.90
C ARG A 3 4.21 -0.24 15.90
N THR A 4 4.76 0.96 15.79
CA THR A 4 4.38 1.92 14.76
C THR A 4 5.43 1.90 13.67
N LEU A 5 4.98 1.70 12.44
CA LEU A 5 5.83 1.75 11.26
C LEU A 5 5.83 3.17 10.71
N GLN A 6 7.00 3.75 10.52
CA GLN A 6 7.18 5.08 9.95
C GLN A 6 7.91 4.97 8.61
N LEU A 7 7.24 5.33 7.53
CA LEU A 7 7.82 5.32 6.19
C LEU A 7 7.49 6.65 5.50
N GLY A 8 8.53 7.45 5.23
CA GLY A 8 8.31 8.77 4.69
C GLY A 8 7.37 9.57 5.58
N ASP A 9 6.27 10.04 5.03
CA ASP A 9 5.25 10.81 5.76
C ASP A 9 4.13 9.94 6.34
N VAL A 10 4.23 8.62 6.19
CA VAL A 10 3.17 7.69 6.59
C VAL A 10 3.53 6.98 7.87
N GLN A 11 2.57 6.96 8.80
CA GLN A 11 2.71 6.28 10.08
C GLN A 11 1.54 5.33 10.26
N VAL A 12 1.81 4.08 10.60
CA VAL A 12 0.78 3.05 10.74
C VAL A 12 1.13 2.04 11.80
N ASP A 13 0.13 1.54 12.51
CA ASP A 13 0.30 0.43 13.45
C ASP A 13 0.59 -0.85 12.67
N GLU A 14 1.75 -1.45 12.94
CA GLU A 14 2.24 -2.61 12.20
C GLU A 14 1.30 -3.81 12.29
N ARG A 15 0.75 -4.08 13.48
CA ARG A 15 -0.17 -5.21 13.67
C ARG A 15 -1.49 -5.01 12.93
N SER A 16 -2.05 -3.82 12.98
CA SER A 16 -3.28 -3.49 12.25
C SER A 16 -3.09 -3.66 10.75
N LEU A 17 -1.95 -3.22 10.25
CA LEU A 17 -1.60 -3.39 8.84
C LEU A 17 -1.47 -4.86 8.48
N SER A 18 -0.78 -5.64 9.29
CA SER A 18 -0.57 -7.07 9.07
C SER A 18 -1.90 -7.83 9.07
N ASP A 19 -2.80 -7.54 10.02
CA ASP A 19 -4.12 -8.16 10.10
C ASP A 19 -4.95 -7.84 8.85
N LEU A 20 -4.91 -6.59 8.42
CA LEU A 20 -5.63 -6.14 7.23
C LEU A 20 -5.11 -6.86 5.98
N CYS A 21 -3.80 -6.89 5.80
CA CYS A 21 -3.17 -7.56 4.67
C CYS A 21 -3.49 -9.06 4.65
N GLY A 22 -3.53 -9.70 5.82
CA GLY A 22 -3.90 -11.11 5.91
C GLY A 22 -5.32 -11.38 5.45
N ARG A 23 -6.26 -10.51 5.81
CA ARG A 23 -7.67 -10.65 5.39
C ARG A 23 -7.85 -10.56 3.87
N TYR A 24 -7.05 -9.74 3.23
CA TYR A 24 -7.14 -9.51 1.78
C TYR A 24 -6.13 -10.31 0.97
N ARG A 25 -5.42 -11.25 1.61
CA ARG A 25 -4.43 -12.11 0.95
C ARG A 25 -3.36 -11.33 0.21
N VAL A 26 -2.89 -10.27 0.82
CA VAL A 26 -1.81 -9.46 0.28
C VAL A 26 -0.49 -10.18 0.46
N ARG A 27 0.29 -10.27 -0.59
CA ARG A 27 1.65 -10.78 -0.54
C ARG A 27 2.63 -9.68 -0.17
N GLU A 28 2.48 -8.52 -0.81
CA GLU A 28 3.39 -7.40 -0.63
C GLU A 28 2.66 -6.09 -0.81
N LEU A 29 2.97 -5.14 0.05
CA LEU A 29 2.40 -3.81 0.03
C LEU A 29 3.54 -2.81 0.14
N SER A 30 3.62 -1.85 -0.78
CA SER A 30 4.71 -0.87 -0.82
C SER A 30 4.18 0.53 -1.03
N LEU A 31 4.80 1.48 -0.35
CA LEU A 31 4.54 2.90 -0.49
C LEU A 31 5.34 3.44 -1.67
N PHE A 32 4.74 4.27 -2.51
CA PHE A 32 5.46 4.95 -3.58
C PHE A 32 4.96 6.39 -3.75
N GLY A 33 5.50 7.09 -4.72
CA GLY A 33 5.09 8.47 -4.98
C GLY A 33 5.54 9.45 -3.90
N SER A 34 4.80 10.53 -3.74
CA SER A 34 5.18 11.62 -2.84
C SER A 34 5.33 11.19 -1.39
N ALA A 35 4.49 10.27 -0.93
CA ALA A 35 4.57 9.77 0.45
C ALA A 35 5.88 9.03 0.71
N ALA A 36 6.35 8.25 -0.25
CA ALA A 36 7.62 7.51 -0.13
C ALA A 36 8.82 8.46 -0.13
N ARG A 37 8.71 9.58 -0.84
CA ARG A 37 9.78 10.57 -0.93
C ARG A 37 9.77 11.59 0.23
N GLY A 38 8.76 11.54 1.09
CA GLY A 38 8.63 12.54 2.16
C GLY A 38 8.18 13.91 1.64
N GLU A 39 7.45 13.93 0.53
CA GLU A 39 7.02 15.16 -0.15
C GLU A 39 5.50 15.34 -0.17
N MET A 40 4.80 14.69 0.76
CA MET A 40 3.35 14.79 0.83
C MET A 40 2.88 16.20 1.16
N ARG A 41 1.83 16.62 0.47
CA ARG A 41 1.09 17.83 0.78
C ARG A 41 -0.17 17.46 1.57
N PRO A 42 -0.81 18.43 2.26
CA PRO A 42 -2.02 18.13 3.03
C PRO A 42 -3.15 17.50 2.22
N ASP A 43 -3.21 17.75 0.92
CA ASP A 43 -4.23 17.21 0.00
C ASP A 43 -3.75 16.03 -0.84
N SER A 44 -2.52 15.55 -0.60
CA SER A 44 -1.97 14.42 -1.35
C SER A 44 -2.63 13.10 -0.97
N ASP A 45 -2.87 12.25 -1.96
CA ASP A 45 -3.27 10.86 -1.74
C ASP A 45 -2.02 10.04 -1.41
N ILE A 46 -2.22 8.95 -0.70
CA ILE A 46 -1.14 7.99 -0.43
C ILE A 46 -1.14 6.94 -1.54
N ASP A 47 -0.05 6.89 -2.31
CA ASP A 47 0.11 5.93 -3.40
C ASP A 47 0.69 4.63 -2.86
N ILE A 48 -0.04 3.53 -3.05
CA ILE A 48 0.36 2.21 -2.55
C ILE A 48 0.31 1.18 -3.67
N LEU A 49 1.41 0.42 -3.80
CA LEU A 49 1.48 -0.74 -4.68
C LEU A 49 1.06 -1.99 -3.92
N VAL A 50 0.23 -2.81 -4.53
CA VAL A 50 -0.19 -4.09 -3.97
C VAL A 50 0.14 -5.24 -4.90
N GLU A 51 0.62 -6.33 -4.31
CA GLU A 51 0.73 -7.63 -4.96
C GLU A 51 -0.01 -8.63 -4.08
N PHE A 52 -0.91 -9.41 -4.69
CA PHE A 52 -1.67 -10.42 -3.96
C PHE A 52 -0.97 -11.77 -3.99
N LEU A 53 -1.30 -12.62 -3.03
CA LEU A 53 -0.77 -13.98 -3.00
C LEU A 53 -1.19 -14.74 -4.26
N PRO A 54 -0.31 -15.63 -4.80
CA PRO A 54 -0.67 -16.45 -5.96
C PRO A 54 -1.92 -17.27 -5.64
N ASP A 55 -2.73 -17.50 -6.65
CA ASP A 55 -3.97 -18.28 -6.56
C ASP A 55 -5.05 -17.67 -5.65
N SER A 56 -4.86 -16.42 -5.21
CA SER A 56 -5.91 -15.70 -4.51
C SER A 56 -6.94 -15.20 -5.52
N ALA A 57 -8.21 -15.47 -5.25
CA ALA A 57 -9.31 -15.04 -6.13
C ALA A 57 -9.79 -13.65 -5.68
N ILE A 58 -8.97 -12.64 -5.93
CA ILE A 58 -9.30 -11.25 -5.56
C ILE A 58 -10.14 -10.63 -6.66
N ASP A 59 -11.38 -10.30 -6.33
CA ASP A 59 -12.27 -9.61 -7.26
C ASP A 59 -12.23 -8.09 -7.04
N LEU A 60 -13.01 -7.37 -7.83
CA LEU A 60 -13.06 -5.91 -7.76
C LEU A 60 -13.60 -5.41 -6.43
N VAL A 61 -14.53 -6.14 -5.81
CA VAL A 61 -15.09 -5.79 -4.50
C VAL A 61 -14.02 -5.91 -3.42
N ASP A 62 -13.24 -6.98 -3.46
CA ASP A 62 -12.11 -7.17 -2.53
C ASP A 62 -11.08 -6.05 -2.68
N TYR A 63 -10.76 -5.70 -3.92
CA TYR A 63 -9.81 -4.64 -4.22
C TYR A 63 -10.27 -3.29 -3.66
N ALA A 64 -11.53 -2.95 -3.93
CA ALA A 64 -12.12 -1.71 -3.41
C ALA A 64 -12.19 -1.71 -1.88
N GLY A 65 -12.52 -2.85 -1.28
CA GLY A 65 -12.56 -3.01 0.17
C GLY A 65 -11.19 -2.78 0.81
N LEU A 66 -10.14 -3.33 0.22
CA LEU A 66 -8.77 -3.13 0.69
C LEU A 66 -8.39 -1.64 0.63
N MET A 67 -8.70 -0.98 -0.47
CA MET A 67 -8.41 0.44 -0.64
C MET A 67 -9.11 1.29 0.42
N LEU A 68 -10.38 1.03 0.69
CA LEU A 68 -11.16 1.74 1.70
C LEU A 68 -10.62 1.48 3.11
N ASP A 69 -10.30 0.24 3.43
CA ASP A 69 -9.80 -0.12 4.75
C ASP A 69 -8.40 0.45 4.99
N LEU A 70 -7.55 0.48 3.97
CA LEU A 70 -6.26 1.16 4.05
C LEU A 70 -6.42 2.65 4.28
N SER A 71 -7.38 3.27 3.58
CA SER A 71 -7.64 4.71 3.75
C SER A 71 -8.08 5.02 5.17
N ARG A 72 -8.91 4.17 5.77
CA ARG A 72 -9.33 4.32 7.16
C ARG A 72 -8.17 4.14 8.13
N LEU A 73 -7.37 3.12 7.90
CA LEU A 73 -6.22 2.82 8.76
C LEU A 73 -5.18 3.94 8.74
N LEU A 74 -4.92 4.50 7.58
CA LEU A 74 -3.91 5.55 7.40
C LEU A 74 -4.45 6.95 7.62
N GLY A 75 -5.78 7.10 7.70
CA GLY A 75 -6.41 8.40 7.91
C GLY A 75 -6.34 9.33 6.71
N ARG A 76 -6.08 8.81 5.52
CA ARG A 76 -5.98 9.57 4.28
C ARG A 76 -6.43 8.71 3.11
N LYS A 77 -6.87 9.36 2.05
CA LYS A 77 -7.24 8.66 0.83
C LYS A 77 -6.05 7.90 0.26
N VAL A 78 -6.25 6.63 -0.01
CA VAL A 78 -5.24 5.75 -0.61
C VAL A 78 -5.59 5.54 -2.09
N ASP A 79 -4.58 5.68 -2.93
CA ASP A 79 -4.63 5.30 -4.34
C ASP A 79 -3.90 3.97 -4.47
N LEU A 80 -4.66 2.90 -4.69
CA LEU A 80 -4.13 1.53 -4.70
C LEU A 80 -3.88 1.09 -6.13
N VAL A 81 -2.64 0.70 -6.42
CA VAL A 81 -2.22 0.29 -7.75
C VAL A 81 -1.67 -1.13 -7.70
N SER A 82 -2.15 -1.99 -8.59
CA SER A 82 -1.61 -3.34 -8.72
C SER A 82 -0.20 -3.30 -9.31
N LYS A 83 0.74 -3.96 -8.64
CA LYS A 83 2.12 -4.06 -9.11
C LYS A 83 2.19 -4.62 -10.52
N ASN A 84 1.36 -5.62 -10.82
CA ASN A 84 1.32 -6.25 -12.13
C ASN A 84 0.68 -5.37 -13.21
N GLY A 85 -0.05 -4.33 -12.81
CA GLY A 85 -0.68 -3.38 -13.73
C GLY A 85 0.19 -2.20 -14.09
N LEU A 86 1.38 -2.08 -13.55
CA LEU A 86 2.28 -0.97 -13.87
C LEU A 86 2.75 -1.06 -15.32
N LYS A 87 2.67 0.07 -16.03
CA LYS A 87 3.16 0.17 -17.39
C LYS A 87 4.69 0.03 -17.41
N PRO A 88 5.27 -0.67 -18.41
CA PRO A 88 6.71 -0.90 -18.47
C PRO A 88 7.56 0.37 -18.38
N LEU A 89 7.09 1.47 -18.98
CA LEU A 89 7.84 2.73 -19.00
C LEU A 89 8.08 3.33 -17.62
N ILE A 90 7.12 3.14 -16.69
CA ILE A 90 7.22 3.72 -15.34
C ILE A 90 7.58 2.70 -14.27
N ARG A 91 7.53 1.41 -14.61
CA ARG A 91 7.72 0.32 -13.66
C ARG A 91 9.06 0.41 -12.92
N THR A 92 10.14 0.60 -13.66
CA THR A 92 11.49 0.68 -13.07
C THR A 92 11.60 1.84 -12.09
N SER A 93 11.10 3.03 -12.49
CA SER A 93 11.15 4.22 -11.62
C SER A 93 10.32 4.03 -10.36
N VAL A 94 9.11 3.51 -10.50
CA VAL A 94 8.22 3.30 -9.35
C VAL A 94 8.81 2.28 -8.39
N LEU A 95 9.30 1.15 -8.90
CA LEU A 95 9.89 0.11 -8.05
C LEU A 95 11.18 0.57 -7.38
N ALA A 96 11.96 1.44 -8.03
CA ALA A 96 13.20 1.97 -7.45
C ALA A 96 12.94 2.86 -6.23
N GLU A 97 11.82 3.61 -6.20
CA GLU A 97 11.50 4.50 -5.08
C GLU A 97 10.54 3.86 -4.05
N ALA A 98 9.99 2.71 -4.36
CA ALA A 98 9.03 2.05 -3.48
C ALA A 98 9.65 1.66 -2.14
N ARG A 99 8.87 1.86 -1.06
CA ARG A 99 9.26 1.46 0.29
C ARG A 99 8.32 0.38 0.78
N LEU A 100 8.89 -0.76 1.16
CA LEU A 100 8.11 -1.90 1.62
C LEU A 100 7.38 -1.59 2.93
N MET A 101 6.07 -1.81 2.96
CA MET A 101 5.24 -1.66 4.15
C MET A 101 4.93 -3.01 4.79
N TYR A 102 4.70 -4.03 3.98
CA TYR A 102 4.29 -5.35 4.42
C TYR A 102 4.73 -6.40 3.40
N ALA A 103 5.18 -7.54 3.89
CA ALA A 103 5.46 -8.72 3.09
C ALA A 103 5.03 -9.96 3.86
N ALA A 104 4.26 -10.83 3.17
CA ALA A 104 3.81 -12.09 3.77
C ALA A 104 4.96 -13.11 3.84
#